data_fc8f526ee4b3ee3837c6114ac75bd022
#
_entry.id   fc8f526ee4b3ee3837c6114ac75bd022
#
_cell.length_a   1.000
_cell.length_b   1.000
_cell.length_c   1.000
_cell.angle_alpha   90.00
_cell.angle_beta   90.00
_cell.angle_gamma   90.00
#
_symmetry.space_group_name_H-M   'P 1'
#
loop_
_entity.id
_entity.type
_entity.pdbx_description
1 polymer ?
#
loop_
_entity_poly.entity_id
_entity_poly.type
_entity_poly.pdbx_seq_one_letter_code
_entity_poly.pdbx_strand_id
1 'polypeptide(L)'
;GKDTENISIDASSELQSLELARAEGYTDIRITGPRLSMETDFKVWVGIILAFSKYGLNSSTIELPFSEFATFCGFSSKDKDKGLRTRLADSLIRLRSTTIKLASEKDRNGVVSGLLSRGKWDEKDDIMELTADESLWELYQFDRQVLLQMFIIRQLANKGTAQALYTFIESLPERPIPLSFAR
;
A
#
# COMPACT_ATOMS: atom_id res chain seq x y z
N GLY A 1 -20.74 -13.78 2.73
CA GLY A 1 -20.38 -13.82 1.87
C GLY A 1 -19.37 -13.67 0.73
N LYS A 2 -19.75 -12.98 -0.34
CA LYS A 2 -18.88 -12.82 -1.54
C LYS A 2 -17.66 -11.90 -1.34
N ASP A 3 -17.57 -11.18 -0.23
CA ASP A 3 -16.53 -10.18 0.02
C ASP A 3 -15.25 -10.76 0.66
N THR A 4 -15.21 -12.06 0.95
CA THR A 4 -14.07 -12.72 1.58
C THR A 4 -13.24 -13.57 0.63
N GLU A 5 -13.60 -13.66 -0.65
CA GLU A 5 -12.83 -14.43 -1.62
C GLU A 5 -11.52 -13.74 -1.97
N ASN A 6 -10.41 -14.46 -1.84
CA ASN A 6 -9.13 -14.01 -2.33
C ASN A 6 -9.10 -14.05 -3.86
N ILE A 7 -8.66 -12.97 -4.46
CA ILE A 7 -8.45 -12.84 -5.89
C ILE A 7 -6.95 -12.85 -6.16
N SER A 8 -6.52 -13.65 -7.13
CA SER A 8 -5.14 -13.67 -7.61
C SER A 8 -5.07 -13.04 -8.99
N ILE A 9 -4.18 -12.08 -9.17
CA ILE A 9 -3.98 -11.33 -10.41
C ILE A 9 -2.54 -11.50 -10.86
N ASP A 10 -2.35 -11.85 -12.13
CA ASP A 10 -1.04 -11.80 -12.77
C ASP A 10 -0.72 -10.33 -13.11
N ALA A 11 0.27 -9.78 -12.43
CA ALA A 11 0.72 -8.40 -12.59
C ALA A 11 2.11 -8.32 -13.24
N SER A 12 2.56 -9.40 -13.89
CA SER A 12 3.91 -9.50 -14.43
C SER A 12 4.22 -8.41 -15.46
N SER A 13 3.29 -8.10 -16.34
CA SER A 13 3.51 -7.08 -17.40
C SER A 13 3.53 -5.66 -16.83
N GLU A 14 2.71 -5.37 -15.84
CA GLU A 14 2.57 -4.03 -15.28
C GLU A 14 3.68 -3.69 -14.29
N LEU A 15 4.17 -4.68 -13.56
CA LEU A 15 5.17 -4.49 -12.51
C LEU A 15 6.60 -4.88 -12.92
N GLN A 16 6.85 -5.19 -14.20
CA GLN A 16 8.21 -5.44 -14.71
C GLN A 16 9.15 -4.24 -14.54
N SER A 17 8.60 -3.04 -14.44
CA SER A 17 9.37 -1.81 -14.19
C SER A 17 9.80 -1.65 -12.73
N LEU A 18 9.30 -2.46 -11.80
CA LEU A 18 9.77 -2.47 -10.43
C LEU A 18 11.29 -2.68 -10.40
N GLU A 19 12.02 -1.76 -9.77
CA GLU A 19 13.46 -1.86 -9.66
C GLU A 19 13.89 -3.17 -8.99
N LEU A 20 13.17 -3.57 -7.93
CA LEU A 20 13.39 -4.85 -7.28
C LEU A 20 13.22 -6.03 -8.23
N ALA A 21 12.16 -6.03 -9.05
CA ALA A 21 11.91 -7.09 -10.01
C ALA A 21 13.02 -7.17 -11.06
N ARG A 22 13.47 -6.03 -11.56
CA ARG A 22 14.57 -5.98 -12.55
C ARG A 22 15.91 -6.40 -11.98
N ALA A 23 16.24 -5.93 -10.78
CA ALA A 23 17.50 -6.22 -10.12
C ALA A 23 17.66 -7.72 -9.84
N GLU A 24 16.59 -8.38 -9.42
CA GLU A 24 16.57 -9.80 -9.07
C GLU A 24 16.14 -10.72 -10.22
N GLY A 25 15.77 -10.16 -11.37
CA GLY A 25 15.33 -10.93 -12.54
C GLY A 25 13.96 -11.59 -12.37
N TYR A 26 13.11 -11.05 -11.54
CA TYR A 26 11.74 -11.56 -11.36
C TYR A 26 10.87 -11.26 -12.58
N THR A 27 10.21 -12.28 -13.11
CA THR A 27 9.33 -12.20 -14.27
C THR A 27 7.91 -12.66 -14.00
N ASP A 28 7.68 -13.45 -12.99
CA ASP A 28 6.34 -13.85 -12.54
C ASP A 28 5.96 -13.05 -11.29
N ILE A 29 4.98 -12.17 -11.43
CA ILE A 29 4.54 -11.28 -10.37
C ILE A 29 3.03 -11.45 -10.19
N ARG A 30 2.62 -11.87 -9.01
CA ARG A 30 1.22 -12.09 -8.67
C ARG A 30 0.83 -11.33 -7.41
N ILE A 31 -0.36 -10.76 -7.43
CA ILE A 31 -0.96 -10.09 -6.27
C ILE A 31 -2.20 -10.87 -5.88
N THR A 32 -2.23 -11.36 -4.65
CA THR A 32 -3.33 -12.17 -4.11
C THR A 32 -3.84 -11.56 -2.81
N GLY A 33 -5.15 -11.52 -2.65
CA GLY A 33 -5.76 -11.02 -1.42
C GLY A 33 -7.24 -10.71 -1.58
N PRO A 34 -7.86 -10.14 -0.55
CA PRO A 34 -9.26 -9.76 -0.58
C PRO A 34 -9.52 -8.61 -1.55
N ARG A 35 -10.76 -8.39 -1.90
CA ARG A 35 -11.16 -7.19 -2.63
C ARG A 35 -10.85 -5.95 -1.81
N LEU A 36 -10.30 -4.96 -2.46
CA LEU A 36 -10.01 -3.67 -1.85
C LEU A 36 -11.04 -2.62 -2.31
N SER A 37 -11.40 -1.73 -1.40
CA SER A 37 -12.35 -0.67 -1.63
C SER A 37 -11.64 0.61 -2.04
N MET A 38 -12.17 1.29 -3.07
CA MET A 38 -11.69 2.61 -3.48
C MET A 38 -11.92 3.69 -2.44
N GLU A 39 -13.05 3.64 -1.77
CA GLU A 39 -13.46 4.71 -0.86
C GLU A 39 -12.67 4.69 0.45
N THR A 40 -12.26 3.52 0.91
CA THR A 40 -11.57 3.36 2.20
C THR A 40 -10.16 2.81 2.05
N ASP A 41 -10.02 1.64 1.43
CA ASP A 41 -8.72 0.95 1.38
C ASP A 41 -7.67 1.73 0.58
N PHE A 42 -8.07 2.35 -0.52
CA PHE A 42 -7.16 3.18 -1.29
C PHE A 42 -6.68 4.39 -0.49
N LYS A 43 -7.59 5.05 0.23
CA LYS A 43 -7.23 6.18 1.10
C LYS A 43 -6.24 5.76 2.18
N VAL A 44 -6.49 4.62 2.82
CA VAL A 44 -5.58 4.10 3.85
C VAL A 44 -4.24 3.71 3.24
N TRP A 45 -4.22 3.11 2.06
CA TRP A 45 -2.98 2.78 1.35
C TRP A 45 -2.17 4.02 1.01
N VAL A 46 -2.80 5.07 0.50
CA VAL A 46 -2.14 6.37 0.28
C VAL A 46 -1.58 6.93 1.59
N GLY A 47 -2.35 6.87 2.67
CA GLY A 47 -1.91 7.31 3.99
C GLY A 47 -0.67 6.55 4.49
N ILE A 48 -0.62 5.24 4.27
CA ILE A 48 0.54 4.41 4.61
C ILE A 48 1.77 4.84 3.80
N ILE A 49 1.61 5.02 2.49
CA ILE A 49 2.71 5.46 1.62
C ILE A 49 3.25 6.83 2.05
N LEU A 50 2.36 7.77 2.34
CA LEU A 50 2.76 9.11 2.80
C LEU A 50 3.45 9.05 4.16
N ALA A 51 2.97 8.22 5.09
CA ALA A 51 3.57 8.02 6.40
C ALA A 51 5.00 7.47 6.28
N PHE A 52 5.21 6.43 5.48
CA PHE A 52 6.56 5.90 5.22
C PHE A 52 7.45 6.89 4.47
N SER A 53 6.90 7.68 3.58
CA SER A 53 7.66 8.75 2.89
C SER A 53 8.18 9.80 3.85
N LYS A 54 7.42 10.11 4.90
CA LYS A 54 7.82 11.12 5.89
C LYS A 54 8.71 10.54 7.00
N TYR A 55 8.38 9.37 7.51
CA TYR A 55 8.98 8.81 8.73
C TYR A 55 9.86 7.59 8.49
N GLY A 56 9.80 6.98 7.33
CA GLY A 56 10.41 5.67 7.03
C GLY A 56 11.85 5.72 6.52
N LEU A 57 12.62 6.78 6.77
CA LEU A 57 13.98 6.92 6.23
C LEU A 57 14.98 5.92 6.85
N ASN A 58 14.80 5.57 8.12
CA ASN A 58 15.78 4.78 8.87
C ASN A 58 15.25 3.48 9.46
N SER A 59 13.96 3.19 9.29
CA SER A 59 13.34 2.01 9.89
C SER A 59 12.13 1.55 9.12
N SER A 60 11.95 0.24 9.02
CA SER A 60 10.73 -0.39 8.49
C SER A 60 9.53 -0.28 9.44
N THR A 61 9.75 0.14 10.68
CA THR A 61 8.68 0.47 11.65
C THR A 61 8.71 1.96 11.92
N ILE A 62 7.56 2.60 11.77
CA ILE A 62 7.38 4.04 11.99
C ILE A 62 6.28 4.28 13.02
N GLU A 63 6.40 5.39 13.73
CA GLU A 63 5.39 5.88 14.65
C GLU A 63 5.08 7.34 14.33
N LEU A 64 3.80 7.69 14.31
CA LEU A 64 3.33 9.05 14.07
C LEU A 64 2.02 9.26 14.86
N PRO A 65 1.58 10.52 15.03
CA PRO A 65 0.27 10.76 15.62
C PRO A 65 -0.85 10.12 14.79
N PHE A 66 -1.81 9.48 15.47
CA PHE A 66 -2.98 8.90 14.82
C PHE A 66 -3.76 9.95 14.01
N SER A 67 -3.88 11.16 14.56
CA SER A 67 -4.54 12.29 13.91
C SER A 67 -3.85 12.71 12.61
N GLU A 68 -2.52 12.67 12.56
CA GLU A 68 -1.74 12.95 11.34
C GLU A 68 -1.96 11.84 10.30
N PHE A 69 -1.93 10.57 10.73
CA PHE A 69 -2.19 9.46 9.83
C PHE A 69 -3.60 9.54 9.22
N ALA A 70 -4.62 9.86 10.02
CA ALA A 70 -5.97 10.06 9.51
C ALA A 70 -6.03 11.18 8.46
N THR A 71 -5.26 12.25 8.64
CA THR A 71 -5.13 13.34 7.66
C THR A 71 -4.45 12.85 6.38
N PHE A 72 -3.40 12.06 6.47
CA PHE A 72 -2.76 11.44 5.31
C PHE A 72 -3.69 10.55 4.51
N CYS A 73 -4.61 9.86 5.19
CA CYS A 73 -5.66 9.08 4.54
C CYS A 73 -6.76 9.94 3.92
N GLY A 74 -6.76 11.24 4.13
CA GLY A 74 -7.81 12.14 3.63
C GLY A 74 -9.10 12.08 4.43
N PHE A 75 -9.07 11.60 5.66
CA PHE A 75 -10.22 11.61 6.56
C PHE A 75 -10.34 12.98 7.24
N SER A 76 -11.54 13.57 7.17
CA SER A 76 -11.80 14.85 7.81
C SER A 76 -11.96 14.71 9.34
N SER A 77 -11.87 15.83 10.05
CA SER A 77 -12.13 15.87 11.49
C SER A 77 -13.56 15.43 11.86
N LYS A 78 -14.49 15.52 10.92
CA LYS A 78 -15.87 15.05 11.08
C LYS A 78 -16.00 13.53 10.99
N ASP A 79 -15.04 12.88 10.34
CA ASP A 79 -15.03 11.42 10.18
C ASP A 79 -14.43 10.69 11.39
N LYS A 80 -13.99 11.43 12.42
CA LYS A 80 -13.39 10.88 13.65
C LYS A 80 -14.40 10.28 14.62
N ASP A 81 -15.43 9.64 14.10
CA ASP A 81 -16.40 8.91 14.89
C ASP A 81 -15.99 7.44 15.09
N LYS A 82 -16.82 6.71 15.85
CA LYS A 82 -16.60 5.26 16.07
C LYS A 82 -16.54 4.45 14.77
N GLY A 83 -17.18 4.91 13.70
CA GLY A 83 -17.18 4.24 12.41
C GLY A 83 -15.83 4.30 11.71
N LEU A 84 -15.05 5.37 11.89
CA LEU A 84 -13.70 5.49 11.32
C LEU A 84 -12.77 4.42 11.86
N ARG A 85 -12.80 4.16 13.17
CA ARG A 85 -11.96 3.13 13.80
C ARG A 85 -12.17 1.76 13.20
N THR A 86 -13.44 1.37 13.07
CA THR A 86 -13.80 0.08 12.50
C THR A 86 -13.37 0.00 11.04
N ARG A 87 -13.63 1.04 10.26
CA ARG A 87 -13.24 1.10 8.85
C ARG A 87 -11.72 1.05 8.68
N LEU A 88 -10.97 1.75 9.53
CA LEU A 88 -9.51 1.72 9.50
C LEU A 88 -8.98 0.32 9.84
N ALA A 89 -9.48 -0.30 10.89
CA ALA A 89 -9.09 -1.65 11.29
C ALA A 89 -9.37 -2.66 10.17
N ASP A 90 -10.56 -2.63 9.60
CA ASP A 90 -10.95 -3.51 8.50
C ASP A 90 -10.08 -3.30 7.26
N SER A 91 -9.76 -2.04 6.97
CA SER A 91 -8.86 -1.68 5.87
C SER A 91 -7.44 -2.21 6.09
N LEU A 92 -6.90 -2.06 7.28
CA LEU A 92 -5.58 -2.59 7.63
C LEU A 92 -5.54 -4.13 7.52
N ILE A 93 -6.62 -4.81 7.91
CA ILE A 93 -6.75 -6.26 7.75
C ILE A 93 -6.69 -6.64 6.27
N ARG A 94 -7.46 -5.98 5.42
CA ARG A 94 -7.46 -6.26 3.98
C ARG A 94 -6.11 -5.98 3.32
N LEU A 95 -5.49 -4.86 3.64
CA LEU A 95 -4.16 -4.50 3.11
C LEU A 95 -3.08 -5.47 3.58
N ARG A 96 -3.09 -5.84 4.87
CA ARG A 96 -2.16 -6.84 5.41
C ARG A 96 -2.36 -8.22 4.79
N SER A 97 -3.59 -8.57 4.45
CA SER A 97 -3.94 -9.85 3.81
C SER A 97 -3.60 -9.88 2.32
N THR A 98 -3.17 -8.78 1.75
CA THR A 98 -2.73 -8.72 0.36
C THR A 98 -1.27 -9.14 0.26
N THR A 99 -1.01 -10.14 -0.58
CA THR A 99 0.29 -10.77 -0.74
C THR A 99 0.81 -10.54 -2.15
N ILE A 100 2.10 -10.26 -2.27
CA ILE A 100 2.80 -10.15 -3.53
C ILE A 100 3.78 -11.30 -3.64
N LYS A 101 3.72 -12.04 -4.74
CA LYS A 101 4.71 -13.03 -5.13
C LYS A 101 5.56 -12.47 -6.24
N LEU A 102 6.86 -12.49 -6.08
CA LEU A 102 7.85 -12.15 -7.09
C LEU A 102 8.71 -13.40 -7.32
N ALA A 103 8.79 -13.91 -8.54
CA ALA A 103 9.51 -15.13 -8.82
C ALA A 103 10.23 -15.12 -10.15
N SER A 104 11.31 -15.88 -10.24
CA SER A 104 12.05 -16.20 -11.46
C SER A 104 11.97 -17.70 -11.70
N GLU A 105 11.34 -18.12 -12.78
CA GLU A 105 11.31 -19.54 -13.19
C GLU A 105 12.70 -20.01 -13.63
N LYS A 106 13.43 -19.13 -14.32
CA LYS A 106 14.76 -19.41 -14.81
C LYS A 106 15.74 -19.71 -13.66
N ASP A 107 15.77 -18.84 -12.64
CA ASP A 107 16.68 -18.94 -11.52
C ASP A 107 16.11 -19.78 -10.38
N ARG A 108 14.87 -20.24 -10.48
CA ARG A 108 14.16 -21.08 -9.51
C ARG A 108 14.15 -20.49 -8.12
N ASN A 109 13.93 -19.18 -8.04
CA ASN A 109 13.84 -18.47 -6.77
C ASN A 109 12.67 -17.51 -6.76
N GLY A 110 12.37 -16.97 -5.61
CA GLY A 110 11.32 -15.99 -5.46
C GLY A 110 11.17 -15.52 -4.03
N VAL A 111 10.29 -14.54 -3.86
CA VAL A 111 9.92 -13.98 -2.57
C VAL A 111 8.41 -13.80 -2.51
N VAL A 112 7.86 -14.03 -1.35
CA VAL A 112 6.46 -13.75 -1.01
C VAL A 112 6.46 -12.69 0.07
N SER A 113 5.77 -11.58 -0.16
CA SER A 113 5.77 -10.41 0.70
C SER A 113 4.37 -9.86 0.85
N GLY A 114 4.07 -9.23 1.98
CA GLY A 114 2.81 -8.51 2.20
C GLY A 114 2.95 -7.03 1.86
N LEU A 115 1.82 -6.35 1.67
CA LEU A 115 1.80 -4.88 1.55
C LEU A 115 2.12 -4.21 2.88
N LEU A 116 1.68 -4.80 3.97
CA LEU A 116 1.87 -4.30 5.32
C LEU A 116 2.11 -5.48 6.24
N SER A 117 3.11 -5.38 7.11
CA SER A 117 3.41 -6.42 8.08
C SER A 117 2.55 -6.26 9.35
N ARG A 118 2.43 -5.02 9.85
CA ARG A 118 1.71 -4.75 11.10
C ARG A 118 1.20 -3.31 11.13
N GLY A 119 0.00 -3.11 11.68
CA GLY A 119 -0.53 -1.82 12.09
C GLY A 119 -0.98 -1.87 13.55
N LYS A 120 -0.63 -0.87 14.32
CA LYS A 120 -1.06 -0.72 15.71
C LYS A 120 -1.45 0.73 15.95
N TRP A 121 -2.56 0.95 16.63
CA TRP A 121 -3.02 2.30 16.92
C TRP A 121 -3.53 2.40 18.35
N ASP A 122 -3.39 3.58 18.89
CA ASP A 122 -3.96 4.01 20.17
C ASP A 122 -4.48 5.43 19.98
N GLU A 123 -5.79 5.57 19.90
CA GLU A 123 -6.39 6.88 19.72
C GLU A 123 -6.36 7.74 20.97
N LYS A 124 -6.40 7.12 22.15
CA LYS A 124 -6.34 7.82 23.43
C LYS A 124 -5.01 8.53 23.59
N ASP A 125 -3.93 7.86 23.22
CA ASP A 125 -2.57 8.39 23.29
C ASP A 125 -2.11 9.03 21.96
N ASP A 126 -3.01 9.09 20.96
CA ASP A 126 -2.75 9.64 19.62
C ASP A 126 -1.53 8.99 18.95
N ILE A 127 -1.49 7.67 18.92
CA ILE A 127 -0.38 6.90 18.35
C ILE A 127 -0.86 6.02 17.19
N MET A 128 -0.13 6.05 16.09
CA MET A 128 -0.20 5.09 14.99
C MET A 128 1.19 4.52 14.74
N GLU A 129 1.32 3.21 14.81
CA GLU A 129 2.54 2.48 14.48
C GLU A 129 2.30 1.60 13.26
N LEU A 130 3.18 1.69 12.26
CA LEU A 130 3.11 0.91 11.03
C LEU A 130 4.45 0.19 10.82
N THR A 131 4.39 -1.08 10.47
CA THR A 131 5.54 -1.87 10.08
C THR A 131 5.38 -2.35 8.65
N ALA A 132 6.29 -1.95 7.77
CA ALA A 132 6.35 -2.44 6.40
C ALA A 132 6.97 -3.84 6.38
N ASP A 133 6.61 -4.63 5.39
CA ASP A 133 7.36 -5.84 5.06
C ASP A 133 8.76 -5.44 4.59
N GLU A 134 9.79 -6.09 5.11
CA GLU A 134 11.19 -5.73 4.81
C GLU A 134 11.50 -5.77 3.31
N SER A 135 10.91 -6.72 2.59
CA SER A 135 11.13 -6.86 1.15
C SER A 135 10.55 -5.70 0.34
N LEU A 136 9.55 -4.99 0.87
CA LEU A 136 8.91 -3.85 0.21
C LEU A 136 9.26 -2.50 0.83
N TRP A 137 9.98 -2.48 1.95
CA TRP A 137 10.29 -1.24 2.66
C TRP A 137 11.01 -0.22 1.79
N GLU A 138 11.96 -0.65 0.98
CA GLU A 138 12.67 0.25 0.06
C GLU A 138 11.74 0.90 -0.96
N LEU A 139 10.69 0.19 -1.40
CA LEU A 139 9.70 0.75 -2.32
C LEU A 139 8.93 1.91 -1.72
N TYR A 140 8.63 1.86 -0.41
CA TYR A 140 8.00 2.99 0.28
C TYR A 140 8.86 4.26 0.25
N GLN A 141 10.17 4.10 0.17
CA GLN A 141 11.11 5.22 0.11
C GLN A 141 11.28 5.77 -1.31
N PHE A 142 11.34 4.91 -2.31
CA PHE A 142 11.84 5.26 -3.63
C PHE A 142 10.78 5.28 -4.73
N ASP A 143 9.72 4.50 -4.63
CA ASP A 143 8.78 4.33 -5.75
C ASP A 143 7.31 4.34 -5.32
N ARG A 144 6.83 5.52 -4.96
CA ARG A 144 5.43 5.73 -4.57
C ARG A 144 4.46 5.45 -5.71
N GLN A 145 4.82 5.77 -6.94
CA GLN A 145 3.94 5.55 -8.08
C GLN A 145 3.72 4.06 -8.33
N VAL A 146 4.77 3.26 -8.18
CA VAL A 146 4.63 1.81 -8.31
C VAL A 146 3.75 1.23 -7.22
N LEU A 147 3.90 1.70 -5.98
CA LEU A 147 3.04 1.26 -4.89
C LEU A 147 1.57 1.62 -5.13
N LEU A 148 1.30 2.78 -5.70
CA LEU A 148 -0.05 3.17 -6.11
C LEU A 148 -0.54 2.31 -7.28
N GLN A 149 0.31 2.01 -8.25
CA GLN A 149 -0.02 1.12 -9.36
C GLN A 149 -0.38 -0.29 -8.90
N MET A 150 0.27 -0.81 -7.87
CA MET A 150 -0.08 -2.11 -7.28
C MET A 150 -1.56 -2.16 -6.85
N PHE A 151 -2.05 -1.08 -6.27
CA PHE A 151 -3.45 -0.99 -5.90
C PHE A 151 -4.37 -0.96 -7.14
N ILE A 152 -3.99 -0.21 -8.17
CA ILE A 152 -4.76 -0.13 -9.42
C ILE A 152 -4.88 -1.51 -10.07
N ILE A 153 -3.77 -2.23 -10.17
CA ILE A 153 -3.74 -3.57 -10.76
C ILE A 153 -4.68 -4.50 -10.00
N ARG A 154 -4.71 -4.38 -8.69
CA ARG A 154 -5.62 -5.13 -7.85
C ARG A 154 -7.09 -4.86 -8.17
N GLN A 155 -7.40 -3.67 -8.69
CA GLN A 155 -8.74 -3.24 -9.08
C GLN A 155 -9.09 -3.50 -10.55
N LEU A 156 -8.15 -3.95 -11.37
CA LEU A 156 -8.38 -4.21 -12.80
C LEU A 156 -9.47 -5.26 -13.09
N ALA A 157 -9.82 -6.09 -12.10
CA ALA A 157 -11.00 -6.95 -12.17
C ALA A 157 -12.32 -6.14 -12.26
N ASN A 158 -12.29 -4.83 -11.97
CA ASN A 158 -13.41 -3.91 -12.07
C ASN A 158 -13.04 -2.71 -12.96
N LYS A 159 -13.28 -2.84 -14.27
CA LYS A 159 -12.81 -1.91 -15.31
C LYS A 159 -13.18 -0.44 -15.10
N GLY A 160 -14.37 -0.14 -14.55
CA GLY A 160 -14.79 1.23 -14.30
C GLY A 160 -14.00 1.92 -13.19
N THR A 161 -13.63 1.16 -12.19
CA THR A 161 -12.87 1.64 -11.03
C THR A 161 -11.42 1.94 -11.39
N ALA A 162 -10.81 1.15 -12.27
CA ALA A 162 -9.43 1.36 -12.72
C ALA A 162 -9.25 2.73 -13.40
N GLN A 163 -10.19 3.13 -14.26
CA GLN A 163 -10.13 4.43 -14.95
C GLN A 163 -10.20 5.59 -13.96
N ALA A 164 -11.10 5.53 -13.00
CA ALA A 164 -11.24 6.55 -11.95
C ALA A 164 -9.97 6.66 -11.11
N LEU A 165 -9.32 5.54 -10.84
CA LEU A 165 -8.04 5.49 -10.11
C LEU A 165 -6.90 6.16 -10.85
N TYR A 166 -6.74 5.87 -12.13
CA TYR A 166 -5.71 6.52 -12.95
C TYR A 166 -5.89 8.04 -12.92
N THR A 167 -7.11 8.52 -13.11
CA THR A 167 -7.43 9.95 -13.05
C THR A 167 -7.08 10.54 -11.68
N PHE A 168 -7.40 9.84 -10.60
CA PHE A 168 -7.08 10.30 -9.25
C PHE A 168 -5.57 10.35 -9.01
N ILE A 169 -4.82 9.32 -9.41
CA ILE A 169 -3.36 9.25 -9.22
C ILE A 169 -2.66 10.34 -10.02
N GLU A 170 -3.08 10.60 -11.25
CA GLU A 170 -2.55 11.70 -12.06
C GLU A 170 -2.82 13.07 -11.42
N SER A 171 -3.89 13.20 -10.64
CA SER A 171 -4.23 14.43 -9.92
C SER A 171 -3.42 14.63 -8.63
N LEU A 172 -2.75 13.59 -8.12
CA LEU A 172 -1.93 13.72 -6.92
C LEU A 172 -0.68 14.55 -7.22
N PRO A 173 -0.27 15.42 -6.27
CA PRO A 173 0.99 16.16 -6.42
C PRO A 173 2.16 15.19 -6.59
N GLU A 174 3.06 15.48 -7.53
CA GLU A 174 4.24 14.64 -7.80
C GLU A 174 5.10 14.40 -6.55
N ARG A 175 5.08 15.36 -5.62
CA ARG A 175 5.79 15.27 -4.34
C ARG A 175 4.95 15.90 -3.24
N PRO A 176 3.94 15.17 -2.71
CA PRO A 176 3.16 15.71 -1.59
C PRO A 176 4.00 15.88 -0.32
N ILE A 177 5.15 15.23 -0.21
CA ILE A 177 6.14 15.39 0.84
C ILE A 177 7.52 15.41 0.18
N PRO A 178 8.36 16.44 0.47
CA PRO A 178 9.73 16.44 -0.04
C PRO A 178 10.47 15.24 0.52
N LEU A 179 10.81 14.29 -0.36
CA LEU A 179 11.76 13.24 -0.04
C LEU A 179 13.15 13.86 -0.21
N SER A 180 13.83 14.13 0.88
CA SER A 180 15.24 14.41 0.81
C SER A 180 15.95 13.09 0.54
N PHE A 181 16.27 12.83 -0.70
CA PHE A 181 17.22 11.78 -1.04
C PHE A 181 18.61 12.30 -0.65
N ALA A 182 19.05 12.02 0.57
CA ALA A 182 20.44 12.07 0.88
C ALA A 182 21.10 10.89 0.18
N ARG A 183 21.77 11.16 -0.92
CA ARG A 183 22.74 10.22 -1.48
C ARG A 183 24.04 10.31 -0.70
#